data_f3f0d8c071ff8473949e1a1cb325755d
#
_entry.id   f3f0d8c071ff8473949e1a1cb325755d
#
_cell.length_a   1.000
_cell.length_b   1.000
_cell.length_c   1.000
_cell.angle_alpha   90.00
_cell.angle_beta   90.00
_cell.angle_gamma   90.00
#
_symmetry.space_group_name_H-M   'P 1'
#
loop_
_entity.id
_entity.type
_entity.pdbx_description
1 polymer ?
#
loop_
_entity_poly.entity_id
_entity_poly.type
_entity_poly.pdbx_seq_one_letter_code
_entity_poly.pdbx_strand_id
1 'polypeptide(L)'
;MRYEKIVKAEFIERPNRFIAVCRVKKEKVTVHVKNTGRCRELLVPGATVYLEDYYSRMGTRKLRYSLIGVEKKIDVGTLMVNMDSQAPNKAAAEALSDGTIKLPGMEGHLYLKPEKTFKDSRFDFYAEDETGRKAYIEVKGVTLENNGVSSFPDAPTERGVKHVKELIRASAEGFKAYVLFIIQMDGMKEFRPNDETHRQFGDALREASEAGVEILAYECQVGADYMTVKKSVPVNFFYETI
;
A
#
# COMPACT_ATOMS: atom_id res chain seq x y z
N MET A 1 -3.31 -10.97 5.65
CA MET A 1 -3.58 -11.73 4.42
C MET A 1 -2.42 -12.67 4.10
N ARG A 2 -2.66 -13.80 3.40
CA ARG A 2 -1.63 -14.79 3.07
C ARG A 2 -1.63 -15.12 1.58
N TYR A 3 -0.46 -15.53 1.09
CA TYR A 3 -0.23 -16.09 -0.23
C TYR A 3 -0.05 -17.60 -0.13
N GLU A 4 -0.28 -18.30 -1.23
CA GLU A 4 -0.05 -19.74 -1.32
C GLU A 4 1.21 -20.03 -2.15
N LYS A 5 1.91 -21.14 -1.83
CA LYS A 5 3.03 -21.67 -2.64
C LYS A 5 4.08 -20.66 -3.06
N ILE A 6 4.84 -20.17 -2.09
CA ILE A 6 5.90 -19.19 -2.33
C ILE A 6 7.20 -19.88 -2.75
N VAL A 7 7.85 -19.29 -3.74
CA VAL A 7 9.16 -19.67 -4.25
C VAL A 7 10.13 -18.51 -4.12
N LYS A 8 11.27 -18.74 -3.48
CA LYS A 8 12.38 -17.78 -3.42
C LYS A 8 13.12 -17.79 -4.77
N ALA A 9 13.43 -16.60 -5.29
CA ALA A 9 14.08 -16.41 -6.58
C ALA A 9 15.06 -15.23 -6.52
N GLU A 10 15.90 -15.11 -7.54
CA GLU A 10 16.79 -13.98 -7.76
C GLU A 10 16.21 -13.11 -8.88
N PHE A 11 16.09 -11.80 -8.63
CA PHE A 11 15.68 -10.85 -9.66
C PHE A 11 16.82 -10.61 -10.66
N ILE A 12 16.52 -10.63 -11.95
CA ILE A 12 17.47 -10.37 -13.03
C ILE A 12 17.23 -9.00 -13.65
N GLU A 13 16.02 -8.78 -14.19
CA GLU A 13 15.64 -7.54 -14.87
C GLU A 13 14.13 -7.33 -14.92
N ARG A 14 13.72 -6.10 -15.22
CA ARG A 14 12.31 -5.71 -15.41
C ARG A 14 12.15 -5.05 -16.77
N PRO A 15 11.86 -5.82 -17.84
CA PRO A 15 11.71 -5.31 -19.22
C PRO A 15 10.60 -4.25 -19.36
N ASN A 16 9.53 -4.37 -18.58
CA ASN A 16 8.45 -3.40 -18.54
C ASN A 16 7.73 -3.42 -17.16
N ARG A 17 6.73 -2.54 -16.98
CA ARG A 17 6.04 -2.40 -15.68
C ARG A 17 5.23 -3.63 -15.24
N PHE A 18 4.96 -4.59 -16.13
CA PHE A 18 4.13 -5.77 -15.83
C PHE A 18 4.93 -7.06 -15.75
N ILE A 19 6.17 -7.05 -16.27
CA ILE A 19 6.99 -8.25 -16.47
C ILE A 19 8.34 -8.07 -15.81
N ALA A 20 8.78 -9.11 -15.11
CA ALA A 20 10.16 -9.27 -14.67
C ALA A 20 10.72 -10.63 -15.12
N VAL A 21 12.03 -10.73 -15.19
CA VAL A 21 12.77 -11.98 -15.38
C VAL A 21 13.46 -12.30 -14.06
N CYS A 22 13.23 -13.51 -13.57
CA CYS A 22 13.84 -14.00 -12.33
C CYS A 22 14.52 -15.34 -12.54
N ARG A 23 15.42 -15.70 -11.64
CA ARG A 23 16.05 -17.03 -11.61
C ARG A 23 15.47 -17.84 -10.45
N VAL A 24 14.74 -18.91 -10.80
CA VAL A 24 14.26 -19.93 -9.85
C VAL A 24 15.17 -21.12 -9.97
N LYS A 25 15.90 -21.43 -8.89
CA LYS A 25 16.99 -22.43 -8.92
C LYS A 25 18.03 -22.08 -10.01
N LYS A 26 18.06 -22.83 -11.13
CA LYS A 26 18.98 -22.62 -12.25
C LYS A 26 18.29 -22.08 -13.50
N GLU A 27 16.96 -21.93 -13.50
CA GLU A 27 16.17 -21.58 -14.67
C GLU A 27 15.75 -20.11 -14.63
N LYS A 28 15.84 -19.45 -15.80
CA LYS A 28 15.25 -18.12 -16.00
C LYS A 28 13.76 -18.28 -16.28
N VAL A 29 12.94 -17.54 -15.53
CA VAL A 29 11.49 -17.55 -15.67
C VAL A 29 10.96 -16.13 -15.83
N THR A 30 9.94 -15.98 -16.67
CA THR A 30 9.19 -14.72 -16.79
C THR A 30 8.08 -14.70 -15.75
N VAL A 31 7.98 -13.59 -15.00
CA VAL A 31 7.04 -13.43 -13.92
C VAL A 31 6.19 -12.18 -14.09
N HIS A 32 4.94 -12.24 -13.64
CA HIS A 32 4.07 -11.07 -13.59
C HIS A 32 4.43 -10.18 -12.40
N VAL A 33 4.57 -8.87 -12.63
CA VAL A 33 4.74 -7.86 -11.57
C VAL A 33 3.39 -7.22 -11.31
N LYS A 34 2.83 -7.43 -10.13
CA LYS A 34 1.53 -6.88 -9.74
C LYS A 34 1.58 -5.39 -9.37
N ASN A 35 2.76 -4.80 -9.27
CA ASN A 35 2.96 -3.39 -8.94
C ASN A 35 3.35 -2.61 -10.19
N THR A 36 2.57 -1.59 -10.55
CA THR A 36 2.84 -0.73 -11.71
C THR A 36 3.79 0.43 -11.41
N GLY A 37 4.12 0.67 -10.13
CA GLY A 37 5.13 1.62 -9.67
C GLY A 37 6.52 1.29 -10.22
N ARG A 38 7.42 2.24 -10.18
CA ARG A 38 8.78 2.05 -10.72
C ARG A 38 9.59 1.08 -9.88
N CYS A 39 9.56 1.22 -8.57
CA CYS A 39 10.24 0.36 -7.57
C CYS A 39 11.70 0.03 -7.96
N ARG A 40 12.43 1.03 -8.50
CA ARG A 40 13.81 0.82 -8.99
C ARG A 40 14.79 0.55 -7.86
N GLU A 41 14.53 1.14 -6.71
CA GLU A 41 15.28 0.99 -5.47
C GLU A 41 15.12 -0.41 -4.83
N LEU A 42 14.06 -1.12 -5.21
CA LEU A 42 13.74 -2.46 -4.73
C LEU A 42 14.19 -3.54 -5.72
N LEU A 43 13.85 -3.36 -7.00
CA LEU A 43 14.11 -4.34 -8.06
C LEU A 43 15.47 -4.09 -8.70
N VAL A 44 16.53 -4.35 -7.93
CA VAL A 44 17.92 -4.30 -8.41
C VAL A 44 18.40 -5.69 -8.80
N PRO A 45 19.20 -5.86 -9.89
CA PRO A 45 19.74 -7.16 -10.28
C PRO A 45 20.45 -7.87 -9.12
N GLY A 46 20.14 -9.16 -8.92
CA GLY A 46 20.65 -9.96 -7.82
C GLY A 46 19.84 -9.86 -6.51
N ALA A 47 18.79 -9.01 -6.44
CA ALA A 47 17.92 -8.95 -5.27
C ALA A 47 17.17 -10.28 -5.08
N THR A 48 17.02 -10.68 -3.83
CA THR A 48 16.13 -11.79 -3.46
C THR A 48 14.68 -11.36 -3.59
N VAL A 49 13.91 -12.12 -4.34
CA VAL A 49 12.47 -11.89 -4.53
C VAL A 49 11.65 -13.13 -4.20
N TYR A 50 10.40 -12.90 -3.87
CA TYR A 50 9.43 -13.95 -3.54
C TYR A 50 8.33 -13.97 -4.60
N LEU A 51 8.10 -15.16 -5.14
CA LEU A 51 7.17 -15.41 -6.23
C LEU A 51 6.03 -16.32 -5.74
N GLU A 52 4.80 -15.90 -5.94
CA GLU A 52 3.66 -16.80 -5.77
C GLU A 52 3.54 -17.71 -7.00
N ASP A 53 3.55 -19.03 -6.77
CA ASP A 53 3.47 -20.08 -7.81
C ASP A 53 2.02 -20.49 -8.05
N TYR A 54 1.53 -20.22 -9.24
CA TYR A 54 0.16 -20.54 -9.67
C TYR A 54 0.05 -21.86 -10.44
N TYR A 55 1.08 -22.71 -10.47
CA TYR A 55 1.09 -23.93 -11.29
C TYR A 55 -0.21 -24.76 -11.19
N SER A 56 -0.71 -24.98 -9.97
CA SER A 56 -1.97 -25.72 -9.76
C SER A 56 -3.25 -24.88 -9.90
N ARG A 57 -3.12 -23.56 -10.15
CA ARG A 57 -4.21 -22.57 -10.18
C ARG A 57 -4.10 -21.64 -11.39
N MET A 58 -3.57 -22.14 -12.52
CA MET A 58 -3.30 -21.31 -13.70
C MET A 58 -4.56 -20.63 -14.25
N GLY A 59 -5.68 -21.35 -14.35
CA GLY A 59 -6.89 -20.79 -14.95
C GLY A 59 -6.59 -20.15 -16.31
N THR A 60 -6.96 -18.88 -16.48
CA THR A 60 -6.68 -18.09 -17.70
C THR A 60 -5.32 -17.36 -17.68
N ARG A 61 -4.51 -17.56 -16.64
CA ARG A 61 -3.21 -16.88 -16.49
C ARG A 61 -2.21 -17.36 -17.55
N LYS A 62 -1.49 -16.38 -18.14
CA LYS A 62 -0.41 -16.67 -19.10
C LYS A 62 0.94 -16.94 -18.42
N LEU A 63 1.13 -16.42 -17.19
CA LEU A 63 2.38 -16.55 -16.44
C LEU A 63 2.13 -17.31 -15.14
N ARG A 64 2.97 -18.31 -14.90
CA ARG A 64 2.93 -19.16 -13.72
C ARG A 64 3.20 -18.40 -12.43
N TYR A 65 4.12 -17.45 -12.47
CA TYR A 65 4.59 -16.76 -11.27
C TYR A 65 4.12 -15.31 -11.21
N SER A 66 3.85 -14.82 -9.99
CA SER A 66 3.72 -13.39 -9.70
C SER A 66 4.74 -12.98 -8.63
N LEU A 67 5.46 -11.90 -8.88
CA LEU A 67 6.35 -11.29 -7.92
C LEU A 67 5.49 -10.57 -6.86
N ILE A 68 5.66 -10.96 -5.60
CA ILE A 68 4.87 -10.46 -4.47
C ILE A 68 5.72 -9.80 -3.38
N GLY A 69 7.02 -10.06 -3.32
CA GLY A 69 7.89 -9.51 -2.30
C GLY A 69 9.34 -9.45 -2.71
N VAL A 70 10.11 -8.60 -2.04
CA VAL A 70 11.54 -8.38 -2.26
C VAL A 70 12.25 -8.14 -0.93
N GLU A 71 13.48 -8.64 -0.81
CA GLU A 71 14.41 -8.28 0.27
C GLU A 71 15.21 -7.03 -0.16
N LYS A 72 14.92 -5.87 0.43
CA LYS A 72 15.72 -4.66 0.29
C LYS A 72 16.89 -4.71 1.26
N LYS A 73 18.11 -4.51 0.77
CA LYS A 73 19.29 -4.33 1.63
C LYS A 73 19.21 -2.95 2.30
N ILE A 74 19.42 -2.92 3.61
CA ILE A 74 19.50 -1.72 4.42
C ILE A 74 20.83 -1.77 5.20
N ASP A 75 21.21 -0.69 5.87
CA ASP A 75 22.49 -0.59 6.58
C ASP A 75 22.75 -1.74 7.55
N VAL A 76 21.69 -2.20 8.23
CA VAL A 76 21.76 -3.34 9.16
C VAL A 76 20.74 -4.40 8.76
N GLY A 77 21.18 -5.34 7.89
CA GLY A 77 20.36 -6.49 7.50
C GLY A 77 19.54 -6.28 6.23
N THR A 78 18.33 -6.83 6.23
CA THR A 78 17.39 -6.77 5.10
C THR A 78 15.99 -6.39 5.58
N LEU A 79 15.31 -5.60 4.78
CA LEU A 79 13.91 -5.22 4.96
C LEU A 79 13.05 -6.01 3.98
N MET A 80 12.07 -6.74 4.49
CA MET A 80 11.10 -7.43 3.64
C MET A 80 10.01 -6.47 3.21
N VAL A 81 9.86 -6.28 1.89
CA VAL A 81 8.86 -5.39 1.30
C VAL A 81 7.87 -6.20 0.48
N ASN A 82 6.59 -6.10 0.78
CA ASN A 82 5.55 -6.65 -0.08
C ASN A 82 5.35 -5.74 -1.29
N MET A 83 5.26 -6.32 -2.49
CA MET A 83 5.14 -5.60 -3.75
C MET A 83 3.80 -5.80 -4.47
N ASP A 84 2.87 -6.53 -3.88
CA ASP A 84 1.54 -6.73 -4.47
C ASP A 84 0.67 -5.50 -4.23
N SER A 85 0.34 -4.75 -5.30
CA SER A 85 -0.51 -3.56 -5.20
C SER A 85 -1.96 -3.82 -4.77
N GLN A 86 -2.39 -5.09 -4.73
CA GLN A 86 -3.70 -5.48 -4.22
C GLN A 86 -3.67 -5.89 -2.73
N ALA A 87 -2.48 -6.10 -2.18
CA ALA A 87 -2.33 -6.51 -0.80
C ALA A 87 -2.78 -5.45 0.21
N PRO A 88 -2.54 -4.13 -0.01
CA PRO A 88 -2.97 -3.09 0.92
C PRO A 88 -4.45 -3.12 1.23
N ASN A 89 -5.32 -3.23 0.20
CA ASN A 89 -6.77 -3.26 0.41
C ASN A 89 -7.21 -4.50 1.19
N LYS A 90 -6.60 -5.67 0.94
CA LYS A 90 -6.90 -6.89 1.69
C LYS A 90 -6.47 -6.78 3.15
N ALA A 91 -5.25 -6.31 3.39
CA ALA A 91 -4.74 -6.14 4.75
C ALA A 91 -5.53 -5.07 5.53
N ALA A 92 -5.91 -3.96 4.87
CA ALA A 92 -6.75 -2.93 5.46
C ALA A 92 -8.15 -3.48 5.83
N ALA A 93 -8.78 -4.26 4.94
CA ALA A 93 -10.09 -4.86 5.22
C ALA A 93 -10.05 -5.79 6.44
N GLU A 94 -9.04 -6.67 6.55
CA GLU A 94 -8.84 -7.53 7.71
C GLU A 94 -8.65 -6.71 8.99
N ALA A 95 -7.75 -5.72 8.95
CA ALA A 95 -7.39 -4.91 10.11
C ALA A 95 -8.48 -3.93 10.57
N LEU A 96 -9.32 -3.45 9.66
CA LEU A 96 -10.52 -2.67 9.99
C LEU A 96 -11.58 -3.56 10.63
N SER A 97 -11.75 -4.79 10.14
CA SER A 97 -12.75 -5.73 10.64
C SER A 97 -12.41 -6.31 12.02
N ASP A 98 -11.12 -6.53 12.31
CA ASP A 98 -10.66 -7.06 13.59
C ASP A 98 -10.31 -5.97 14.63
N GLY A 99 -10.41 -4.68 14.24
CA GLY A 99 -10.17 -3.53 15.11
C GLY A 99 -8.69 -3.20 15.33
N THR A 100 -7.76 -3.81 14.59
CA THR A 100 -6.34 -3.44 14.57
C THR A 100 -6.16 -2.00 14.07
N ILE A 101 -6.87 -1.64 12.98
CA ILE A 101 -6.98 -0.24 12.55
C ILE A 101 -8.21 0.38 13.21
N LYS A 102 -7.98 1.44 13.97
CA LYS A 102 -9.05 2.26 14.56
C LYS A 102 -9.23 3.52 13.74
N LEU A 103 -10.48 3.82 13.39
CA LEU A 103 -10.85 5.04 12.68
C LEU A 103 -11.29 6.11 13.70
N PRO A 104 -10.55 7.23 13.87
CA PRO A 104 -10.93 8.29 14.79
C PRO A 104 -12.34 8.80 14.52
N GLY A 105 -13.18 8.88 15.55
CA GLY A 105 -14.56 9.33 15.46
C GLY A 105 -15.56 8.29 14.94
N MET A 106 -15.16 7.02 14.73
CA MET A 106 -16.02 5.87 14.54
C MET A 106 -16.03 5.02 15.82
N GLU A 107 -17.12 4.32 16.09
CA GLU A 107 -17.33 3.57 17.33
C GLU A 107 -17.85 2.15 17.08
N GLY A 108 -17.39 1.19 17.89
CA GLY A 108 -17.83 -0.20 17.83
C GLY A 108 -17.38 -0.94 16.56
N HIS A 109 -18.21 -1.89 16.13
CA HIS A 109 -17.92 -2.68 14.95
C HIS A 109 -18.18 -1.90 13.66
N LEU A 110 -17.32 -2.12 12.65
CA LEU A 110 -17.43 -1.47 11.33
C LEU A 110 -18.05 -2.42 10.30
N TYR A 111 -19.15 -2.00 9.69
CA TYR A 111 -19.74 -2.66 8.54
C TYR A 111 -19.08 -2.12 7.27
N LEU A 112 -18.21 -2.91 6.66
CA LEU A 112 -17.42 -2.50 5.50
C LEU A 112 -18.09 -2.90 4.19
N LYS A 113 -18.11 -1.99 3.23
CA LYS A 113 -18.51 -2.26 1.84
C LYS A 113 -17.36 -1.82 0.90
N PRO A 114 -16.77 -2.74 0.15
CA PRO A 114 -15.71 -2.38 -0.79
C PRO A 114 -16.26 -1.61 -2.00
N GLU A 115 -15.41 -0.82 -2.62
CA GLU A 115 -15.64 -0.17 -3.90
C GLU A 115 -16.90 0.67 -3.99
N LYS A 116 -17.12 1.57 -3.02
CA LYS A 116 -18.30 2.44 -2.98
C LYS A 116 -18.07 3.76 -3.72
N THR A 117 -18.97 4.07 -4.65
CA THR A 117 -18.93 5.35 -5.38
C THR A 117 -19.49 6.48 -4.51
N PHE A 118 -18.76 7.62 -4.52
CA PHE A 118 -19.21 8.92 -4.06
C PHE A 118 -18.96 9.91 -5.20
N LYS A 119 -20.04 10.50 -5.74
CA LYS A 119 -19.99 11.38 -6.92
C LYS A 119 -19.15 10.76 -8.06
N ASP A 120 -18.04 11.40 -8.41
CA ASP A 120 -17.17 11.02 -9.54
C ASP A 120 -15.98 10.13 -9.14
N SER A 121 -15.93 9.69 -7.88
CA SER A 121 -14.87 8.84 -7.36
C SER A 121 -15.42 7.56 -6.75
N ARG A 122 -14.70 6.45 -6.94
CA ARG A 122 -14.97 5.17 -6.28
C ARG A 122 -13.88 4.94 -5.26
N PHE A 123 -14.25 4.99 -3.98
CA PHE A 123 -13.37 4.76 -2.86
C PHE A 123 -13.21 3.28 -2.55
N ASP A 124 -12.07 2.91 -1.97
CA ASP A 124 -11.75 1.53 -1.66
C ASP A 124 -12.71 0.91 -0.66
N PHE A 125 -13.14 1.69 0.37
CA PHE A 125 -14.15 1.25 1.32
C PHE A 125 -15.13 2.37 1.68
N TYR A 126 -16.35 1.92 1.95
CA TYR A 126 -17.35 2.62 2.72
C TYR A 126 -17.52 1.86 4.04
N ALA A 127 -17.60 2.58 5.14
CA ALA A 127 -17.83 2.01 6.46
C ALA A 127 -19.06 2.64 7.11
N GLU A 128 -19.75 1.85 7.92
CA GLU A 128 -20.81 2.32 8.82
C GLU A 128 -20.56 1.69 10.20
N ASP A 129 -20.58 2.49 11.26
CA ASP A 129 -20.39 2.04 12.62
C ASP A 129 -21.72 1.71 13.31
N GLU A 130 -21.65 1.18 14.55
CA GLU A 130 -22.82 0.80 15.33
C GLU A 130 -23.73 2.00 15.71
N THR A 131 -23.20 3.21 15.64
CA THR A 131 -23.97 4.45 15.90
C THR A 131 -24.62 5.03 14.66
N GLY A 132 -24.41 4.39 13.49
CA GLY A 132 -24.92 4.83 12.18
C GLY A 132 -24.07 5.93 11.53
N ARG A 133 -22.86 6.22 12.05
CA ARG A 133 -21.90 7.13 11.37
C ARG A 133 -21.36 6.46 10.15
N LYS A 134 -21.19 7.23 9.09
CA LYS A 134 -20.79 6.77 7.76
C LYS A 134 -19.45 7.34 7.37
N ALA A 135 -18.63 6.54 6.70
CA ALA A 135 -17.29 6.93 6.33
C ALA A 135 -16.91 6.49 4.92
N TYR A 136 -16.05 7.27 4.26
CA TYR A 136 -15.32 6.87 3.07
C TYR A 136 -13.83 6.75 3.36
N ILE A 137 -13.22 5.69 2.83
CA ILE A 137 -11.81 5.35 3.08
C ILE A 137 -11.13 5.10 1.74
N GLU A 138 -10.07 5.84 1.48
CA GLU A 138 -9.15 5.61 0.36
C GLU A 138 -7.87 4.98 0.88
N VAL A 139 -7.50 3.81 0.37
CA VAL A 139 -6.29 3.08 0.76
C VAL A 139 -5.16 3.37 -0.22
N LYS A 140 -3.96 3.59 0.31
CA LYS A 140 -2.73 3.76 -0.47
C LYS A 140 -1.67 2.80 0.02
N GLY A 141 -1.19 1.91 -0.85
CA GLY A 141 -0.03 1.06 -0.58
C GLY A 141 1.26 1.85 -0.67
N VAL A 142 2.16 1.68 0.30
CA VAL A 142 3.43 2.38 0.39
C VAL A 142 4.57 1.37 0.39
N THR A 143 5.48 1.51 -0.59
CA THR A 143 6.67 0.66 -0.74
C THR A 143 7.97 1.46 -0.76
N LEU A 144 7.87 2.80 -0.85
CA LEU A 144 9.04 3.68 -0.84
C LEU A 144 9.48 3.96 0.59
N GLU A 145 10.74 3.70 0.87
CA GLU A 145 11.36 3.91 2.18
C GLU A 145 12.81 4.40 2.02
N ASN A 146 13.22 5.31 2.89
CA ASN A 146 14.59 5.77 3.04
C ASN A 146 14.89 6.00 4.53
N ASN A 147 15.88 5.26 5.09
CA ASN A 147 16.35 5.39 6.48
C ASN A 147 15.26 5.32 7.56
N GLY A 148 14.24 4.48 7.32
CA GLY A 148 13.10 4.29 8.22
C GLY A 148 11.98 5.32 8.04
N VAL A 149 12.08 6.20 7.04
CA VAL A 149 11.01 7.11 6.64
C VAL A 149 10.31 6.53 5.43
N SER A 150 9.03 6.20 5.58
CA SER A 150 8.18 5.78 4.47
C SER A 150 7.54 6.99 3.78
N SER A 151 7.37 6.94 2.47
CA SER A 151 6.81 8.08 1.73
C SER A 151 5.94 7.67 0.54
N PHE A 152 5.01 8.56 0.17
CA PHE A 152 4.11 8.38 -0.97
C PHE A 152 3.84 9.73 -1.65
N PRO A 153 3.75 9.80 -2.98
CA PRO A 153 3.81 8.70 -3.94
C PRO A 153 5.25 8.35 -4.41
N ASP A 154 5.43 7.20 -5.03
CA ASP A 154 6.67 6.79 -5.73
C ASP A 154 6.75 7.32 -7.16
N ALA A 155 5.64 7.83 -7.70
CA ALA A 155 5.51 8.48 -8.99
C ALA A 155 4.35 9.48 -8.97
N PRO A 156 4.32 10.51 -9.86
CA PRO A 156 3.21 11.45 -9.92
C PRO A 156 1.85 10.77 -10.06
N THR A 157 0.84 11.23 -9.30
CA THR A 157 -0.49 10.61 -9.20
C THR A 157 -1.63 11.64 -9.20
N GLU A 158 -2.05 12.08 -10.38
CA GLU A 158 -3.20 12.98 -10.53
C GLU A 158 -4.50 12.36 -9.99
N ARG A 159 -4.67 11.06 -10.20
CA ARG A 159 -5.81 10.33 -9.63
C ARG A 159 -5.79 10.35 -8.11
N GLY A 160 -4.61 10.29 -7.49
CA GLY A 160 -4.46 10.40 -6.04
C GLY A 160 -4.92 11.76 -5.53
N VAL A 161 -4.52 12.85 -6.19
CA VAL A 161 -4.96 14.22 -5.87
C VAL A 161 -6.49 14.33 -5.98
N LYS A 162 -7.07 13.81 -7.08
CA LYS A 162 -8.54 13.81 -7.26
C LYS A 162 -9.24 13.09 -6.12
N HIS A 163 -8.79 11.89 -5.73
CA HIS A 163 -9.42 11.12 -4.66
C HIS A 163 -9.35 11.84 -3.30
N VAL A 164 -8.20 12.47 -2.98
CA VAL A 164 -8.07 13.26 -1.75
C VAL A 164 -9.05 14.45 -1.75
N LYS A 165 -9.19 15.19 -2.86
CA LYS A 165 -10.14 16.29 -2.99
C LYS A 165 -11.60 15.83 -2.87
N GLU A 166 -11.95 14.65 -3.38
CA GLU A 166 -13.29 14.10 -3.21
C GLU A 166 -13.56 13.66 -1.75
N LEU A 167 -12.54 13.24 -0.99
CA LEU A 167 -12.68 13.00 0.46
C LEU A 167 -12.96 14.30 1.23
N ILE A 168 -12.36 15.44 0.84
CA ILE A 168 -12.69 16.75 1.41
C ILE A 168 -14.18 17.05 1.18
N ARG A 169 -14.70 16.81 -0.03
CA ARG A 169 -16.13 16.99 -0.32
C ARG A 169 -17.02 16.07 0.51
N ALA A 170 -16.61 14.81 0.68
CA ALA A 170 -17.35 13.87 1.53
C ALA A 170 -17.38 14.34 2.99
N SER A 171 -16.25 14.84 3.52
CA SER A 171 -16.18 15.43 4.86
C SER A 171 -17.13 16.62 5.01
N ALA A 172 -17.16 17.53 4.03
CA ALA A 172 -18.06 18.68 4.03
C ALA A 172 -19.57 18.30 3.95
N GLU A 173 -19.91 17.10 3.43
CA GLU A 173 -21.27 16.55 3.41
C GLU A 173 -21.61 15.75 4.69
N GLY A 174 -20.74 15.76 5.70
CA GLY A 174 -20.98 15.14 7.01
C GLY A 174 -20.55 13.67 7.13
N PHE A 175 -19.90 13.11 6.12
CA PHE A 175 -19.26 11.80 6.24
C PHE A 175 -17.93 11.92 6.97
N LYS A 176 -17.55 10.89 7.72
CA LYS A 176 -16.14 10.71 8.10
C LYS A 176 -15.33 10.34 6.85
N ALA A 177 -14.12 10.84 6.75
CA ALA A 177 -13.29 10.64 5.58
C ALA A 177 -11.84 10.32 5.99
N TYR A 178 -11.25 9.30 5.35
CA TYR A 178 -9.92 8.81 5.71
C TYR A 178 -9.08 8.55 4.49
N VAL A 179 -7.81 9.00 4.53
CA VAL A 179 -6.75 8.44 3.69
C VAL A 179 -5.94 7.49 4.54
N LEU A 180 -5.90 6.21 4.15
CA LEU A 180 -5.24 5.16 4.90
C LEU A 180 -4.02 4.64 4.14
N PHE A 181 -2.83 5.01 4.61
CA PHE A 181 -1.58 4.50 4.08
C PHE A 181 -1.24 3.17 4.73
N ILE A 182 -1.16 2.11 3.91
CA ILE A 182 -0.70 0.78 4.31
C ILE A 182 0.74 0.62 3.85
N ILE A 183 1.66 0.72 4.79
CA ILE A 183 3.09 0.62 4.55
C ILE A 183 3.45 -0.86 4.48
N GLN A 184 3.86 -1.31 3.29
CA GLN A 184 4.05 -2.72 2.94
C GLN A 184 5.39 -3.29 3.45
N MET A 185 5.84 -2.81 4.59
CA MET A 185 7.03 -3.22 5.34
C MET A 185 6.91 -2.79 6.80
N ASP A 186 7.83 -3.20 7.67
CA ASP A 186 7.85 -2.80 9.08
C ASP A 186 9.09 -2.01 9.48
N GLY A 187 9.13 -1.53 10.74
CA GLY A 187 10.26 -0.78 11.27
C GLY A 187 10.30 0.69 10.89
N MET A 188 9.18 1.25 10.44
CA MET A 188 9.11 2.65 10.03
C MET A 188 9.01 3.58 11.25
N LYS A 189 9.78 4.67 11.21
CA LYS A 189 9.76 5.74 12.22
C LYS A 189 8.60 6.69 11.98
N GLU A 190 8.34 7.00 10.71
CA GLU A 190 7.29 7.92 10.29
C GLU A 190 6.90 7.71 8.82
N PHE A 191 5.76 8.28 8.45
CA PHE A 191 5.31 8.46 7.08
C PHE A 191 5.33 9.94 6.72
N ARG A 192 5.77 10.26 5.48
CA ARG A 192 5.74 11.62 4.92
C ARG A 192 5.15 11.65 3.52
N PRO A 193 4.42 12.71 3.12
CA PRO A 193 4.17 12.98 1.71
C PRO A 193 5.49 13.13 0.95
N ASN A 194 5.58 12.60 -0.27
CA ASN A 194 6.76 12.75 -1.11
C ASN A 194 6.61 13.97 -2.03
N ASP A 195 6.84 15.15 -1.47
CA ASP A 195 6.71 16.43 -2.18
C ASP A 195 7.71 16.58 -3.33
N GLU A 196 8.88 15.92 -3.23
CA GLU A 196 9.88 15.90 -4.31
C GLU A 196 9.35 15.19 -5.55
N THR A 197 8.57 14.13 -5.36
CA THR A 197 7.97 13.38 -6.46
C THR A 197 6.68 14.03 -6.97
N HIS A 198 5.82 14.52 -6.07
CA HIS A 198 4.54 15.12 -6.44
C HIS A 198 4.02 16.08 -5.36
N ARG A 199 4.49 17.31 -5.38
CA ARG A 199 4.12 18.34 -4.41
C ARG A 199 2.61 18.56 -4.30
N GLN A 200 1.90 18.56 -5.43
CA GLN A 200 0.44 18.75 -5.45
C GLN A 200 -0.31 17.68 -4.64
N PHE A 201 0.23 16.46 -4.55
CA PHE A 201 -0.35 15.42 -3.71
C PHE A 201 -0.13 15.71 -2.22
N GLY A 202 1.06 16.15 -1.83
CA GLY A 202 1.35 16.57 -0.47
C GLY A 202 0.51 17.77 -0.02
N ASP A 203 0.38 18.77 -0.89
CA ASP A 203 -0.47 19.95 -0.63
C ASP A 203 -1.94 19.53 -0.47
N ALA A 204 -2.44 18.63 -1.32
CA ALA A 204 -3.80 18.09 -1.18
C ALA A 204 -4.02 17.31 0.12
N LEU A 205 -3.02 16.58 0.63
CA LEU A 205 -3.11 15.90 1.92
C LEU A 205 -3.15 16.89 3.10
N ARG A 206 -2.39 18.00 3.04
CA ARG A 206 -2.41 19.04 4.05
C ARG A 206 -3.79 19.73 4.07
N GLU A 207 -4.29 20.14 2.90
CA GLU A 207 -5.64 20.70 2.73
C GLU A 207 -6.72 19.74 3.28
N ALA A 208 -6.59 18.44 2.99
CA ALA A 208 -7.53 17.43 3.48
C ALA A 208 -7.52 17.32 5.00
N SER A 209 -6.33 17.33 5.61
CA SER A 209 -6.19 17.28 7.07
C SER A 209 -6.84 18.50 7.74
N GLU A 210 -6.64 19.70 7.19
CA GLU A 210 -7.26 20.94 7.65
C GLU A 210 -8.80 20.93 7.48
N ALA A 211 -9.30 20.23 6.45
CA ALA A 211 -10.72 20.04 6.17
C ALA A 211 -11.38 18.89 6.97
N GLY A 212 -10.66 18.28 7.92
CA GLY A 212 -11.19 17.23 8.79
C GLY A 212 -11.17 15.82 8.19
N VAL A 213 -10.39 15.59 7.13
CA VAL A 213 -10.06 14.24 6.64
C VAL A 213 -8.92 13.68 7.49
N GLU A 214 -9.12 12.53 8.08
CA GLU A 214 -8.09 11.85 8.87
C GLU A 214 -7.05 11.18 7.96
N ILE A 215 -5.77 11.48 8.16
CA ILE A 215 -4.66 10.89 7.43
C ILE A 215 -3.96 9.90 8.35
N LEU A 216 -4.11 8.62 8.03
CA LEU A 216 -3.62 7.53 8.86
C LEU A 216 -2.55 6.72 8.12
N ALA A 217 -1.52 6.29 8.84
CA ALA A 217 -0.49 5.40 8.32
C ALA A 217 -0.29 4.22 9.26
N TYR A 218 -0.21 3.01 8.70
CA TYR A 218 0.04 1.78 9.44
C TYR A 218 1.11 0.96 8.75
N GLU A 219 2.11 0.51 9.51
CA GLU A 219 3.10 -0.44 9.00
C GLU A 219 2.58 -1.87 9.08
N CYS A 220 3.12 -2.73 8.21
CA CYS A 220 2.79 -4.14 8.17
C CYS A 220 3.96 -5.01 8.57
N GLN A 221 3.71 -6.06 9.33
CA GLN A 221 4.61 -7.18 9.39
C GLN A 221 4.53 -7.96 8.08
N VAL A 222 5.68 -8.15 7.42
CA VAL A 222 5.76 -8.80 6.11
C VAL A 222 6.68 -10.01 6.20
N GLY A 223 6.17 -11.16 5.79
CA GLY A 223 6.93 -12.39 5.59
C GLY A 223 6.93 -12.80 4.13
N ALA A 224 7.55 -13.93 3.86
CA ALA A 224 7.62 -14.47 2.50
C ALA A 224 6.22 -14.77 1.91
N ASP A 225 5.27 -15.16 2.75
CA ASP A 225 3.93 -15.64 2.37
C ASP A 225 2.78 -14.84 3.00
N TYR A 226 3.06 -13.76 3.74
CA TYR A 226 2.01 -12.98 4.40
C TYR A 226 2.34 -11.49 4.51
N MET A 227 1.29 -10.72 4.69
CA MET A 227 1.34 -9.33 5.11
C MET A 227 0.18 -9.06 6.08
N THR A 228 0.46 -8.53 7.25
CA THR A 228 -0.52 -8.21 8.30
C THR A 228 -0.25 -6.83 8.85
N VAL A 229 -1.27 -6.01 9.01
CA VAL A 229 -1.15 -4.70 9.66
C VAL A 229 -0.69 -4.89 11.10
N LYS A 230 0.28 -4.08 11.55
CA LYS A 230 0.94 -4.23 12.84
C LYS A 230 0.62 -3.10 13.81
N LYS A 231 0.97 -1.88 13.44
CA LYS A 231 0.78 -0.69 14.29
C LYS A 231 0.72 0.59 13.46
N SER A 232 0.18 1.64 14.06
CA SER A 232 0.20 2.98 13.49
C SER A 232 1.63 3.54 13.43
N VAL A 233 1.85 4.38 12.43
CA VAL A 233 3.10 5.12 12.21
C VAL A 233 2.76 6.61 12.21
N PRO A 234 3.54 7.49 12.89
CA PRO A 234 3.31 8.92 12.86
C PRO A 234 3.30 9.48 11.43
N VAL A 235 2.33 10.34 11.13
CA VAL A 235 2.27 11.09 9.87
C VAL A 235 2.88 12.47 10.10
N ASN A 236 3.96 12.78 9.38
CA ASN A 236 4.63 14.07 9.47
C ASN A 236 4.52 14.82 8.14
N PHE A 237 3.83 15.96 8.14
CA PHE A 237 3.64 16.80 6.95
C PHE A 237 4.78 17.79 6.71
N PHE A 238 5.66 17.99 7.69
CA PHE A 238 6.71 18.97 7.62
C PHE A 238 8.07 18.31 7.46
N TYR A 239 8.87 18.82 6.55
CA TYR A 239 10.29 18.51 6.51
C TYR A 239 10.97 19.43 7.55
N GLU A 240 11.51 18.85 8.61
CA GLU A 240 12.49 19.61 9.38
C GLU A 240 13.69 19.83 8.45
N THR A 241 13.89 21.09 8.05
CA THR A 241 15.12 21.49 7.37
C THR A 241 16.24 21.39 8.40
N ILE A 242 17.05 20.32 8.29
CA ILE A 242 18.29 20.15 9.06
C ILE A 242 19.34 21.12 8.50
#